data_cb50664415baea33838b19d46c6ee184
#
_entry.id   cb50664415baea33838b19d46c6ee184
#
_cell.length_a   1.000
_cell.length_b   1.000
_cell.length_c   1.000
_cell.angle_alpha   90.00
_cell.angle_beta   90.00
_cell.angle_gamma   90.00
#
_symmetry.space_group_name_H-M   'P 1'
#
loop_
_entity.id
_entity.type
_entity.pdbx_description
1 polymer ?
#
loop_
_entity_poly.entity_id
_entity_poly.type
_entity_poly.pdbx_seq_one_letter_code
_entity_poly.pdbx_strand_id
1 'polypeptide(L)'
;MTPSDSPLLAVGLNPAWQKTLEFPAVHLGRINRALSVRDGVAGKGANVAKAAAALGCRCTVAQFRGGYTGEKVTKGLDALDIPRIDVDTGARTRVCTTLLTENDGA
;
A
#
# COMPACT_ATOMS: atom_id res chain seq x y z
N MET A 1 16.49 5.23 18.26
CA MET A 1 15.25 6.05 18.26
C MET A 1 14.12 5.28 18.88
N THR A 2 13.48 5.82 19.87
CA THR A 2 12.32 5.18 20.49
C THR A 2 11.04 5.52 19.74
N PRO A 3 9.94 4.82 19.97
CA PRO A 3 8.66 5.15 19.33
C PRO A 3 8.21 6.59 19.59
N SER A 4 8.53 7.14 20.77
CA SER A 4 8.18 8.51 21.11
C SER A 4 8.99 9.54 20.31
N ASP A 5 10.03 9.09 19.65
CA ASP A 5 10.90 9.94 18.84
C ASP A 5 10.56 9.90 17.37
N SER A 6 9.36 9.42 17.04
CA SER A 6 8.90 9.43 15.65
C SER A 6 8.72 10.87 15.20
N PRO A 7 9.62 11.42 14.38
CA PRO A 7 9.56 12.83 14.02
C PRO A 7 8.49 13.12 12.94
N LEU A 8 7.94 12.08 12.33
CA LEU A 8 6.99 12.24 11.24
C LEU A 8 5.67 11.54 11.54
N LEU A 9 4.59 12.23 11.19
CA LEU A 9 3.25 11.67 11.15
C LEU A 9 2.71 11.87 9.74
N ALA A 10 2.46 10.77 9.05
CA ALA A 10 1.83 10.80 7.74
C ALA A 10 0.34 10.52 7.89
N VAL A 11 -0.50 11.47 7.52
CA VAL A 11 -1.94 11.31 7.55
C VAL A 11 -2.40 10.85 6.18
N GLY A 12 -2.80 9.57 6.08
CA GLY A 12 -3.27 8.96 4.84
C GLY A 12 -4.75 8.63 4.94
N LEU A 13 -5.61 9.50 4.45
CA LEU A 13 -7.06 9.33 4.58
C LEU A 13 -7.62 8.26 3.66
N ASN A 14 -6.86 7.84 2.64
CA ASN A 14 -7.34 6.88 1.66
C ASN A 14 -6.27 5.83 1.35
N PRO A 15 -5.96 4.95 2.31
CA PRO A 15 -5.01 3.87 2.08
C PRO A 15 -5.57 2.87 1.07
N ALA A 16 -4.70 2.02 0.57
CA ALA A 16 -5.07 1.00 -0.41
C ALA A 16 -4.27 -0.28 -0.20
N TRP A 17 -4.86 -1.39 -0.62
CA TRP A 17 -4.13 -2.59 -0.90
C TRP A 17 -3.80 -2.59 -2.38
N GLN A 18 -2.53 -2.56 -2.72
CA GLN A 18 -2.07 -2.44 -4.10
C GLN A 18 -1.74 -3.82 -4.66
N LYS A 19 -2.27 -4.12 -5.84
CA LYS A 19 -1.86 -5.27 -6.63
C LYS A 19 -1.19 -4.78 -7.91
N THR A 20 -0.01 -5.31 -8.20
CA THR A 20 0.70 -5.01 -9.43
C THR A 20 0.84 -6.31 -10.22
N LEU A 21 0.27 -6.32 -11.41
CA LEU A 21 0.28 -7.47 -12.30
C LEU A 21 1.16 -7.16 -13.50
N GLU A 22 2.09 -8.05 -13.80
CA GLU A 22 2.96 -7.90 -14.96
C GLU A 22 2.53 -8.88 -16.05
N PHE A 23 2.41 -8.37 -17.28
CA PHE A 23 2.04 -9.14 -18.46
C PHE A 23 3.04 -8.91 -19.58
N PRO A 24 3.25 -9.88 -20.48
CA PRO A 24 4.01 -9.59 -21.70
C PRO A 24 3.29 -8.55 -22.56
N ALA A 25 1.99 -8.66 -22.64
CA ALA A 25 1.10 -7.70 -23.31
C ALA A 25 -0.30 -7.88 -22.75
N VAL A 26 -1.12 -6.84 -22.80
CA VAL A 26 -2.52 -6.91 -22.40
C VAL A 26 -3.39 -6.79 -23.65
N HIS A 27 -4.26 -7.78 -23.85
CA HIS A 27 -5.17 -7.81 -24.98
C HIS A 27 -6.62 -7.70 -24.47
N LEU A 28 -7.27 -6.61 -24.81
CA LEU A 28 -8.65 -6.38 -24.42
C LEU A 28 -9.58 -7.42 -25.04
N GLY A 29 -10.56 -7.84 -24.28
CA GLY A 29 -11.52 -8.84 -24.71
C GLY A 29 -11.02 -10.27 -24.66
N ARG A 30 -9.84 -10.51 -24.10
CA ARG A 30 -9.25 -11.84 -23.97
C ARG A 30 -8.85 -12.11 -22.53
N ILE A 31 -8.59 -13.38 -22.23
CA ILE A 31 -8.02 -13.77 -20.95
C ILE A 31 -6.52 -13.45 -21.00
N ASN A 32 -6.07 -12.67 -20.04
CA ASN A 32 -4.66 -12.32 -19.90
C ASN A 32 -4.11 -12.98 -18.64
N ARG A 33 -3.00 -13.68 -18.76
CA ARG A 33 -2.36 -14.33 -17.62
C ARG A 33 -1.14 -13.52 -17.20
N ALA A 34 -1.11 -13.17 -15.93
CA ALA A 34 0.01 -12.41 -15.39
C ALA A 34 1.26 -13.29 -15.29
N LEU A 35 2.42 -12.72 -15.63
CA LEU A 35 3.72 -13.35 -15.40
C LEU A 35 4.08 -13.31 -13.94
N SER A 36 3.73 -12.23 -13.26
CA SER A 36 3.97 -12.07 -11.84
C SER A 36 2.90 -11.19 -11.20
N VAL A 37 2.70 -11.38 -9.91
CA VAL A 37 1.79 -10.60 -9.10
C VAL A 37 2.55 -10.17 -7.85
N ARG A 38 2.53 -8.87 -7.57
CA ARG A 38 3.06 -8.32 -6.33
C ARG A 38 1.94 -7.54 -5.66
N ASP A 39 1.84 -7.67 -4.35
CA ASP A 39 0.88 -6.87 -3.62
C ASP A 39 1.47 -6.32 -2.33
N GLY A 40 0.83 -5.31 -1.79
CA GLY A 40 1.30 -4.65 -0.59
C GLY A 40 0.46 -3.45 -0.23
N VAL A 41 0.79 -2.86 0.90
CA VAL A 41 0.12 -1.66 1.37
C VAL A 41 0.58 -0.45 0.55
N ALA A 42 -0.37 0.42 0.22
CA ALA A 42 -0.14 1.62 -0.55
C ALA A 42 -1.04 2.76 -0.08
N GLY A 43 -1.01 3.83 -0.83
CA GLY A 43 -1.62 5.10 -0.48
C GLY A 43 -0.54 6.10 -0.11
N LYS A 44 -0.85 7.38 -0.22
CA LYS A 44 0.16 8.42 -0.05
C LYS A 44 0.81 8.41 1.34
N GLY A 45 0.00 8.22 2.39
CA GLY A 45 0.54 8.16 3.75
C GLY A 45 1.47 6.96 3.95
N ALA A 46 1.04 5.78 3.51
CA ALA A 46 1.84 4.58 3.62
C ALA A 46 3.12 4.68 2.78
N ASN A 47 3.04 5.27 1.59
CA ASN A 47 4.22 5.44 0.74
C ASN A 47 5.25 6.39 1.36
N VAL A 48 4.80 7.46 2.00
CA VAL A 48 5.69 8.36 2.74
C VAL A 48 6.38 7.61 3.88
N ALA A 49 5.63 6.81 4.63
CA ALA A 49 6.19 6.05 5.75
C ALA A 49 7.20 5.01 5.29
N LYS A 50 6.93 4.33 4.17
CA LYS A 50 7.88 3.37 3.58
C LYS A 50 9.18 4.06 3.15
N ALA A 51 9.06 5.21 2.50
CA ALA A 51 10.23 5.98 2.07
C ALA A 51 11.03 6.47 3.27
N ALA A 52 10.35 6.97 4.30
CA ALA A 52 11.00 7.41 5.53
C ALA A 52 11.75 6.25 6.19
N ALA A 53 11.12 5.07 6.28
CA ALA A 53 11.75 3.89 6.87
C ALA A 53 13.02 3.49 6.09
N ALA A 54 12.97 3.56 4.77
CA ALA A 54 14.13 3.26 3.92
C ALA A 54 15.28 4.24 4.16
N LEU A 55 14.97 5.46 4.60
CA LEU A 55 15.97 6.48 4.94
C LEU A 55 16.36 6.45 6.42
N GLY A 56 15.89 5.47 7.16
CA GLY A 56 16.20 5.34 8.59
C GLY A 56 15.42 6.28 9.49
N CYS A 57 14.34 6.86 8.99
CA CYS A 57 13.50 7.78 9.75
C CYS A 57 12.19 7.09 10.13
N ARG A 58 11.78 7.22 11.39
CA ARG A 58 10.54 6.64 11.86
C ARG A 58 9.37 7.55 11.51
N CYS A 59 8.34 6.95 10.90
CA CYS A 59 7.12 7.67 10.52
C CYS A 59 5.91 6.85 10.98
N THR A 60 4.98 7.49 11.68
CA THR A 60 3.72 6.89 12.06
C THR A 60 2.67 7.23 11.01
N VAL A 61 1.85 6.26 10.62
CA VAL A 61 0.76 6.48 9.68
C VAL A 61 -0.55 6.59 10.44
N ALA A 62 -1.27 7.69 10.26
CA ALA A 62 -2.64 7.84 10.73
C ALA A 62 -3.56 7.65 9.52
N GLN A 63 -4.52 6.74 9.62
CA GLN A 63 -5.32 6.34 8.48
C GLN A 63 -6.71 5.85 8.87
N PHE A 64 -7.61 5.87 7.90
CA PHE A 64 -8.85 5.13 7.99
C PHE A 64 -8.62 3.69 7.56
N ARG A 65 -9.44 2.79 8.10
CA ARG A 65 -9.44 1.41 7.64
C ARG A 65 -10.86 0.84 7.72
N GLY A 66 -11.14 -0.15 6.90
CA GLY A 66 -12.43 -0.83 6.95
C GLY A 66 -12.40 -2.15 6.19
N GLY A 67 -13.18 -3.11 6.67
CA GLY A 67 -13.37 -4.40 6.06
C GLY A 67 -12.13 -5.26 6.01
N TYR A 68 -12.21 -6.32 5.24
CA TYR A 68 -11.13 -7.29 5.07
C TYR A 68 -9.88 -6.66 4.45
N THR A 69 -10.07 -5.76 3.49
CA THR A 69 -8.96 -5.06 2.85
C THR A 69 -8.23 -4.16 3.85
N GLY A 70 -8.98 -3.52 4.75
CA GLY A 70 -8.37 -2.73 5.83
C GLY A 70 -7.49 -3.56 6.73
N GLU A 71 -7.89 -4.80 7.04
CA GLU A 71 -7.05 -5.72 7.82
C GLU A 71 -5.76 -6.07 7.08
N LYS A 72 -5.83 -6.27 5.77
CA LYS A 72 -4.63 -6.53 4.96
C LYS A 72 -3.66 -5.36 5.03
N VAL A 73 -4.18 -4.14 4.93
CA VAL A 73 -3.35 -2.92 5.01
C VAL A 73 -2.66 -2.83 6.36
N THR A 74 -3.38 -3.06 7.45
CA THR A 74 -2.80 -2.98 8.79
C THR A 74 -1.74 -4.06 9.01
N LYS A 75 -1.99 -5.29 8.56
CA LYS A 75 -1.00 -6.35 8.64
C LYS A 75 0.22 -6.05 7.78
N GLY A 76 0.02 -5.44 6.62
CA GLY A 76 1.14 -5.03 5.76
C GLY A 76 2.03 -3.98 6.41
N LEU A 77 1.45 -3.00 7.08
CA LEU A 77 2.22 -2.01 7.82
C LEU A 77 2.95 -2.64 9.00
N ASP A 78 2.30 -3.53 9.74
CA ASP A 78 2.93 -4.23 10.86
C ASP A 78 4.13 -5.06 10.41
N ALA A 79 4.01 -5.74 9.26
CA ALA A 79 5.10 -6.52 8.70
C ALA A 79 6.31 -5.66 8.32
N LEU A 80 6.10 -4.38 8.05
CA LEU A 80 7.15 -3.42 7.74
C LEU A 80 7.64 -2.64 8.97
N ASP A 81 7.13 -2.98 10.15
CA ASP A 81 7.41 -2.28 11.41
C ASP A 81 7.07 -0.79 11.34
N ILE A 82 6.04 -0.44 10.60
CA ILE A 82 5.57 0.93 10.51
C ILE A 82 4.47 1.14 11.55
N PRO A 83 4.66 2.02 12.53
CA PRO A 83 3.63 2.32 13.53
C PRO A 83 2.44 3.01 12.87
N ARG A 84 1.26 2.72 13.39
CA ARG A 84 0.01 3.22 12.80
C ARG A 84 -0.99 3.62 13.86
N ILE A 85 -1.85 4.56 13.48
CA ILE A 85 -3.03 4.96 14.23
C ILE A 85 -4.20 4.76 13.28
N ASP A 86 -5.10 3.83 13.60
CA ASP A 86 -6.21 3.49 12.73
C ASP A 86 -7.51 4.02 13.26
N VAL A 87 -8.32 4.54 12.35
CA VAL A 87 -9.70 4.91 12.64
C VAL A 87 -10.59 4.00 11.80
N ASP A 88 -11.40 3.20 12.48
CA ASP A 88 -12.32 2.29 11.79
C ASP A 88 -13.43 3.08 11.11
N THR A 89 -13.75 2.67 9.90
CA THR A 89 -14.85 3.24 9.13
C THR A 89 -15.79 2.11 8.70
N GLY A 90 -17.02 2.47 8.37
CA GLY A 90 -17.96 1.50 7.82
C GLY A 90 -17.69 1.14 6.35
N ALA A 91 -16.73 1.80 5.73
CA ALA A 91 -16.40 1.59 4.33
C ALA A 91 -15.20 0.68 4.19
N ARG A 92 -15.21 -0.16 3.16
CA ARG A 92 -14.10 -1.04 2.85
C ARG A 92 -12.90 -0.22 2.35
N THR A 93 -11.71 -0.51 2.84
CA THR A 93 -10.48 0.02 2.28
C THR A 93 -10.34 -0.46 0.83
N ARG A 94 -9.95 0.45 -0.06
CA ARG A 94 -9.90 0.17 -1.50
C ARG A 94 -8.77 -0.75 -1.91
N VAL A 95 -8.97 -1.42 -3.04
CA VAL A 95 -7.92 -2.17 -3.73
C VAL A 95 -7.57 -1.38 -4.99
N CYS A 96 -6.28 -1.16 -5.21
CA CYS A 96 -5.78 -0.59 -6.45
C CYS A 96 -5.07 -1.67 -7.24
N THR A 97 -5.34 -1.72 -8.54
CA THR A 97 -4.70 -2.71 -9.41
C THR A 97 -3.94 -1.97 -10.51
N THR A 98 -2.68 -2.27 -10.65
CA THR A 98 -1.82 -1.72 -11.70
C THR A 98 -1.44 -2.83 -12.66
N LEU A 99 -1.62 -2.58 -13.94
CA LEU A 99 -1.20 -3.49 -15.01
C LEU A 99 0.06 -2.93 -15.65
N LEU A 100 1.12 -3.73 -15.65
CA LEU A 100 2.39 -3.38 -16.31
C LEU A 100 2.59 -4.30 -17.48
N THR A 101 3.04 -3.76 -18.60
CA THR A 101 3.38 -4.53 -19.79
C THR A 101 4.83 -4.30 -20.15
N GLU A 102 5.47 -5.33 -20.68
CA GLU A 102 6.88 -5.23 -21.06
C GLU A 102 7.11 -4.30 -22.24
N ASN A 103 6.10 -4.20 -23.12
CA ASN A 103 6.22 -3.44 -24.37
C ASN A 103 5.89 -1.97 -24.22
N ASP A 104 5.25 -1.58 -23.12
CA ASP A 104 4.83 -0.21 -22.86
C ASP A 104 5.64 0.42 -21.75
N GLY A 105 6.88 0.01 -21.63
CA GLY A 105 7.79 0.62 -20.68
C GLY A 105 8.06 2.09 -20.96
N ALA A 106 7.41 2.58 -21.95
CA ALA A 106 7.50 3.99 -22.27
C ALA A 106 6.58 4.80 -21.38
#